data_009632b3ee0b75e933ce6ff0227fdbec
#
_entry.id   009632b3ee0b75e933ce6ff0227fdbec
#
_cell.length_a   1.000
_cell.length_b   1.000
_cell.length_c   1.000
_cell.angle_alpha   90.00
_cell.angle_beta   90.00
_cell.angle_gamma   90.00
#
_symmetry.space_group_name_H-M   'P 1'
#
loop_
_entity.id
_entity.type
_entity.pdbx_description
1 polymer ?
#
loop_
_entity_poly.entity_id
_entity_poly.type
_entity_poly.pdbx_seq_one_letter_code
_entity_poly.pdbx_strand_id
1 'polypeptide(L)'
;MNAIKILWVDDEIELLKPHLLFLEKKGYNMSTCNNGAEAIDKVDEENYDIVFLDENMPGLSGIETLSQIKAKLPNLPIVMITKSEEEYIMEEAIGAKIADYLIKPVNPNQILLSLKKNLDHSRLVSEKTTSTYQQEFRKISLDLAMVNTFDEWTDLYKKLVHWEIELESIADHGMIEILESQKNEANSQFFKFIKKNYQGWFEGEDRPLLSHHLFKEVVAPQINKERGTLLVVIDNLRYDQLRVLEPVINNYYKKEEEIPFYSILPTATQYARNAIFSGLTPLEMERRHPNYWKNDIDEGGKNLFENDFLIAQLKRLNLDIKHEYYKITNMPKGRELAANFAGIKNNDLTVVVYNFVDMLSHSRTEMEMIKELASDDKAYRSLTLSWFKNSPLLEMIQKAQEYGLKLIITTDHGTINTKNPTKVIGEKNISANLRYKTGRSLSYNDKDVYAVKNPKDIQLPAAHMTSSFIFAKEDLFFAYPNNYNHYVKYFKNTYQHGGVSLEEVIIPCIIMNPK
;
A
#
# COMPACT_ATOMS: atom_id res chain seq x y z
N MET A 1 10.48 24.75 24.60
CA MET A 1 11.11 24.31 23.32
C MET A 1 12.60 24.44 23.51
N ASN A 2 13.37 23.40 23.23
CA ASN A 2 14.83 23.51 23.23
C ASN A 2 15.25 24.46 22.10
N ALA A 3 16.22 25.33 22.34
CA ALA A 3 16.75 26.20 21.31
C ALA A 3 17.39 25.36 20.21
N ILE A 4 17.12 25.68 18.95
CA ILE A 4 17.70 25.00 17.76
C ILE A 4 19.23 25.19 17.79
N LYS A 5 19.98 24.09 17.75
CA LYS A 5 21.45 24.07 17.75
C LYS A 5 21.99 24.05 16.33
N ILE A 6 22.80 25.04 16.00
CA ILE A 6 23.43 25.21 14.67
C ILE A 6 24.93 25.09 14.81
N LEU A 7 25.54 24.23 13.99
CA LEU A 7 27.00 24.22 13.82
C LEU A 7 27.36 25.01 12.56
N TRP A 8 28.28 26.01 12.69
CA TRP A 8 28.81 26.74 11.55
C TRP A 8 30.30 26.48 11.42
N VAL A 9 30.68 25.93 10.27
CA VAL A 9 32.04 25.52 9.93
C VAL A 9 32.58 26.43 8.83
N ASP A 10 33.58 27.24 9.12
CA ASP A 10 34.18 28.21 8.17
C ASP A 10 35.57 28.60 8.69
N ASP A 11 36.57 28.54 7.87
CA ASP A 11 37.94 28.90 8.27
C ASP A 11 38.11 30.41 8.56
N GLU A 12 37.21 31.23 7.99
CA GLU A 12 37.11 32.66 8.23
C GLU A 12 36.03 33.02 9.28
N ILE A 13 35.65 32.11 10.20
CA ILE A 13 34.55 32.24 11.14
C ILE A 13 34.58 33.53 11.97
N GLU A 14 35.75 34.07 12.26
CA GLU A 14 35.91 35.34 12.97
C GLU A 14 35.28 36.53 12.23
N LEU A 15 35.29 36.50 10.89
CA LEU A 15 34.67 37.52 10.05
C LEU A 15 33.14 37.42 10.02
N LEU A 16 32.59 36.29 10.44
CA LEU A 16 31.16 36.00 10.44
C LEU A 16 30.47 36.34 11.77
N LYS A 17 31.18 36.93 12.74
CA LYS A 17 30.63 37.38 14.04
C LYS A 17 29.30 38.15 13.92
N PRO A 18 29.10 39.08 12.97
CA PRO A 18 27.84 39.78 12.81
C PRO A 18 26.65 38.83 12.50
N HIS A 19 26.90 37.77 11.70
CA HIS A 19 25.91 36.76 11.34
C HIS A 19 25.56 35.88 12.54
N LEU A 20 26.56 35.45 13.30
CA LEU A 20 26.38 34.66 14.52
C LEU A 20 25.55 35.41 15.54
N LEU A 21 25.92 36.68 15.85
CA LEU A 21 25.16 37.54 16.76
C LEU A 21 23.70 37.80 16.29
N PHE A 22 23.49 37.90 14.97
CA PHE A 22 22.17 38.06 14.41
C PHE A 22 21.31 36.81 14.68
N LEU A 23 21.85 35.61 14.47
CA LEU A 23 21.15 34.33 14.68
C LEU A 23 20.90 34.07 16.18
N GLU A 24 21.89 34.37 17.05
CA GLU A 24 21.73 34.26 18.50
C GLU A 24 20.59 35.17 19.01
N LYS A 25 20.52 36.43 18.52
CA LYS A 25 19.40 37.34 18.82
C LYS A 25 18.03 36.82 18.34
N LYS A 26 18.02 35.92 17.34
CA LYS A 26 16.82 35.24 16.87
C LYS A 26 16.46 33.98 17.67
N GLY A 27 17.27 33.63 18.68
CA GLY A 27 17.03 32.49 19.58
C GLY A 27 17.68 31.18 19.16
N TYR A 28 18.57 31.21 18.18
CA TYR A 28 19.35 30.04 17.77
C TYR A 28 20.58 29.86 18.69
N ASN A 29 20.95 28.61 18.97
CA ASN A 29 22.16 28.27 19.72
C ASN A 29 23.29 27.96 18.73
N MET A 30 24.32 28.81 18.71
CA MET A 30 25.38 28.74 17.73
C MET A 30 26.60 28.03 18.30
N SER A 31 27.12 27.02 17.59
CA SER A 31 28.44 26.42 17.76
C SER A 31 29.27 26.68 16.50
N THR A 32 30.54 26.92 16.65
CA THR A 32 31.40 27.23 15.51
C THR A 32 32.67 26.38 15.55
N CYS A 33 33.22 26.08 14.38
CA CYS A 33 34.59 25.55 14.22
C CYS A 33 35.19 26.05 12.91
N ASN A 34 36.53 25.92 12.78
CA ASN A 34 37.27 26.53 11.69
C ASN A 34 37.82 25.51 10.68
N ASN A 35 37.52 24.24 10.81
CA ASN A 35 37.95 23.18 9.89
C ASN A 35 37.03 21.98 9.92
N GLY A 36 37.12 21.14 8.86
CA GLY A 36 36.27 19.97 8.68
C GLY A 36 36.50 18.86 9.71
N ALA A 37 37.74 18.65 10.17
CA ALA A 37 38.04 17.61 11.16
C ALA A 37 37.36 17.91 12.51
N GLU A 38 37.48 19.16 12.99
CA GLU A 38 36.79 19.60 14.21
C GLU A 38 35.25 19.52 14.07
N ALA A 39 34.70 19.77 12.87
CA ALA A 39 33.30 19.65 12.62
C ALA A 39 32.80 18.20 12.76
N ILE A 40 33.58 17.22 12.27
CA ILE A 40 33.28 15.80 12.39
C ILE A 40 33.30 15.37 13.85
N ASP A 41 34.31 15.81 14.63
CA ASP A 41 34.39 15.49 16.05
C ASP A 41 33.21 16.09 16.83
N LYS A 42 32.83 17.34 16.55
CA LYS A 42 31.71 18.01 17.21
C LYS A 42 30.35 17.33 16.94
N VAL A 43 30.10 16.86 15.72
CA VAL A 43 28.83 16.15 15.42
C VAL A 43 28.81 14.73 16.00
N ASP A 44 29.96 14.17 16.38
CA ASP A 44 30.04 12.92 17.14
C ASP A 44 29.81 13.14 18.65
N GLU A 45 30.19 14.29 19.19
CA GLU A 45 30.06 14.61 20.62
C GLU A 45 28.69 15.21 20.97
N GLU A 46 28.10 16.02 20.07
CA GLU A 46 26.85 16.74 20.31
C GLU A 46 25.87 16.60 19.15
N ASN A 47 24.58 16.68 19.48
CA ASN A 47 23.52 16.71 18.46
C ASN A 47 23.31 18.15 17.97
N TYR A 48 23.33 18.33 16.66
CA TYR A 48 22.97 19.55 15.96
C TYR A 48 21.72 19.35 15.10
N ASP A 49 20.94 20.42 14.94
CA ASP A 49 19.73 20.41 14.12
C ASP A 49 20.06 20.72 12.65
N ILE A 50 21.14 21.46 12.38
CA ILE A 50 21.62 21.81 11.05
C ILE A 50 23.09 22.23 11.10
N VAL A 51 23.82 22.00 9.99
CA VAL A 51 25.20 22.41 9.81
C VAL A 51 25.30 23.38 8.62
N PHE A 52 25.95 24.54 8.81
CA PHE A 52 26.47 25.38 7.74
C PHE A 52 27.93 25.05 7.52
N LEU A 53 28.32 24.75 6.29
CA LEU A 53 29.64 24.21 5.96
C LEU A 53 30.24 24.95 4.79
N ASP A 54 31.36 25.63 5.03
CA ASP A 54 32.15 26.22 3.95
C ASP A 54 32.83 25.15 3.11
N GLU A 55 32.91 25.39 1.80
CA GLU A 55 33.61 24.49 0.88
C GLU A 55 35.13 24.62 0.96
N ASN A 56 35.63 25.85 1.01
CA ASN A 56 37.04 26.14 0.88
C ASN A 56 37.71 26.24 2.24
N MET A 57 38.05 25.12 2.85
CA MET A 57 38.72 25.07 4.15
C MET A 57 40.08 24.36 4.05
N PRO A 58 41.05 24.74 4.87
CA PRO A 58 42.36 24.05 4.93
C PRO A 58 42.20 22.64 5.53
N GLY A 59 42.83 21.66 4.90
CA GLY A 59 42.76 20.25 5.29
C GLY A 59 41.68 19.50 4.55
N LEU A 60 40.58 19.15 5.23
CA LEU A 60 39.42 18.54 4.59
C LEU A 60 38.57 19.62 3.91
N SER A 61 38.23 19.41 2.64
CA SER A 61 37.27 20.27 1.93
C SER A 61 35.85 20.13 2.53
N GLY A 62 34.95 21.07 2.19
CA GLY A 62 33.57 21.00 2.59
C GLY A 62 32.89 19.74 2.07
N ILE A 63 33.10 19.32 0.82
CA ILE A 63 32.51 18.09 0.24
C ILE A 63 33.03 16.84 0.94
N GLU A 64 34.35 16.76 1.24
CA GLU A 64 34.90 15.62 1.99
C GLU A 64 34.32 15.54 3.41
N THR A 65 34.20 16.69 4.08
CA THR A 65 33.58 16.83 5.41
C THR A 65 32.09 16.43 5.37
N LEU A 66 31.33 16.93 4.37
CA LEU A 66 29.94 16.57 4.12
C LEU A 66 29.76 15.05 3.98
N SER A 67 30.59 14.42 3.16
CA SER A 67 30.52 12.98 2.89
C SER A 67 30.75 12.16 4.17
N GLN A 68 31.72 12.56 5.01
CA GLN A 68 32.00 11.87 6.28
C GLN A 68 30.88 12.07 7.30
N ILE A 69 30.34 13.29 7.44
CA ILE A 69 29.21 13.55 8.34
C ILE A 69 27.96 12.78 7.86
N LYS A 70 27.66 12.80 6.56
CA LYS A 70 26.49 12.09 5.99
C LYS A 70 26.59 10.57 6.09
N ALA A 71 27.79 10.00 6.07
CA ALA A 71 28.01 8.58 6.31
C ALA A 71 27.59 8.14 7.72
N LYS A 72 27.77 9.02 8.73
CA LYS A 72 27.42 8.79 10.12
C LYS A 72 25.97 9.24 10.43
N LEU A 73 25.59 10.41 9.96
CA LEU A 73 24.32 11.09 10.23
C LEU A 73 23.59 11.44 8.92
N PRO A 74 22.99 10.46 8.21
CA PRO A 74 22.39 10.66 6.88
C PRO A 74 21.29 11.72 6.84
N ASN A 75 20.58 11.91 7.95
CA ASN A 75 19.42 12.80 8.05
C ASN A 75 19.76 14.21 8.56
N LEU A 76 20.99 14.47 9.02
CA LEU A 76 21.39 15.81 9.49
C LEU A 76 21.41 16.78 8.30
N PRO A 77 20.61 17.86 8.29
CA PRO A 77 20.65 18.85 7.21
C PRO A 77 22.01 19.55 7.18
N ILE A 78 22.64 19.61 6.01
CA ILE A 78 23.90 20.33 5.79
C ILE A 78 23.68 21.32 4.65
N VAL A 79 23.97 22.59 4.91
CA VAL A 79 23.90 23.69 3.95
C VAL A 79 25.32 24.05 3.55
N MET A 80 25.66 23.88 2.29
CA MET A 80 26.96 24.27 1.77
C MET A 80 27.01 25.78 1.52
N ILE A 81 28.10 26.41 1.93
CA ILE A 81 28.39 27.83 1.68
C ILE A 81 29.71 27.92 0.90
N THR A 82 29.73 28.61 -0.25
CA THR A 82 30.93 28.65 -1.09
C THR A 82 31.07 29.97 -1.81
N LYS A 83 32.30 30.28 -2.26
CA LYS A 83 32.62 31.41 -3.14
C LYS A 83 32.50 31.05 -4.63
N SER A 84 32.37 29.78 -4.97
CA SER A 84 32.39 29.29 -6.34
C SER A 84 30.96 29.05 -6.89
N GLU A 85 30.72 29.46 -8.13
CA GLU A 85 29.55 29.13 -8.93
C GLU A 85 29.85 27.95 -9.90
N GLU A 86 30.93 27.18 -9.65
CA GLU A 86 31.32 26.08 -10.51
C GLU A 86 30.31 24.95 -10.47
N GLU A 87 29.78 24.62 -11.63
CA GLU A 87 28.68 23.68 -11.82
C GLU A 87 29.02 22.29 -11.27
N TYR A 88 30.28 21.83 -11.39
CA TYR A 88 30.67 20.51 -10.91
C TYR A 88 30.64 20.38 -9.37
N ILE A 89 30.97 21.44 -8.63
CA ILE A 89 30.91 21.48 -7.16
C ILE A 89 29.46 21.39 -6.70
N MET A 90 28.56 22.08 -7.41
CA MET A 90 27.12 21.99 -7.14
C MET A 90 26.56 20.58 -7.42
N GLU A 91 26.96 19.96 -8.53
CA GLU A 91 26.54 18.60 -8.87
C GLU A 91 27.04 17.56 -7.86
N GLU A 92 28.30 17.68 -7.43
CA GLU A 92 28.88 16.78 -6.43
C GLU A 92 28.22 16.95 -5.06
N ALA A 93 27.98 18.19 -4.62
CA ALA A 93 27.29 18.49 -3.38
C ALA A 93 25.83 17.99 -3.40
N ILE A 94 25.12 18.16 -4.52
CA ILE A 94 23.77 17.61 -4.72
C ILE A 94 23.80 16.07 -4.68
N GLY A 95 24.78 15.46 -5.34
CA GLY A 95 25.01 14.00 -5.29
C GLY A 95 25.26 13.49 -3.87
N ALA A 96 25.92 14.28 -3.03
CA ALA A 96 26.15 14.00 -1.61
C ALA A 96 24.94 14.37 -0.70
N LYS A 97 23.79 14.73 -1.27
CA LYS A 97 22.51 15.02 -0.56
C LYS A 97 22.58 16.20 0.40
N ILE A 98 23.09 17.34 -0.05
CA ILE A 98 22.99 18.60 0.71
C ILE A 98 21.52 19.02 0.89
N ALA A 99 21.28 19.79 1.95
CA ALA A 99 19.94 20.35 2.22
C ALA A 99 19.71 21.66 1.48
N ASP A 100 20.76 22.47 1.30
CA ASP A 100 20.72 23.75 0.57
C ASP A 100 22.13 24.19 0.16
N TYR A 101 22.21 25.20 -0.71
CA TYR A 101 23.46 25.73 -1.24
C TYR A 101 23.41 27.27 -1.25
N LEU A 102 24.39 27.92 -0.63
CA LEU A 102 24.48 29.38 -0.52
C LEU A 102 25.80 29.88 -1.10
N ILE A 103 25.77 31.00 -1.83
CA ILE A 103 26.94 31.61 -2.46
C ILE A 103 27.37 32.83 -1.65
N LYS A 104 28.68 32.91 -1.29
CA LYS A 104 29.25 34.06 -0.61
C LYS A 104 29.31 35.28 -1.57
N PRO A 105 29.01 36.50 -1.11
CA PRO A 105 28.76 36.90 0.28
C PRO A 105 27.33 36.55 0.72
N VAL A 106 27.20 35.83 1.85
CA VAL A 106 25.92 35.37 2.35
C VAL A 106 25.22 36.49 3.12
N ASN A 107 23.97 36.77 2.77
CA ASN A 107 23.13 37.71 3.51
C ASN A 107 22.48 37.01 4.74
N PRO A 108 22.42 37.64 5.94
CA PRO A 108 21.77 37.07 7.10
C PRO A 108 20.32 36.61 6.85
N ASN A 109 19.60 37.27 5.95
CA ASN A 109 18.23 36.86 5.57
C ASN A 109 18.21 35.58 4.71
N GLN A 110 19.22 35.33 3.89
CA GLN A 110 19.36 34.08 3.12
C GLN A 110 19.60 32.90 4.05
N ILE A 111 20.47 33.10 5.07
CA ILE A 111 20.72 32.11 6.11
C ILE A 111 19.42 31.80 6.86
N LEU A 112 18.69 32.84 7.28
CA LEU A 112 17.43 32.67 7.99
C LEU A 112 16.37 31.99 7.12
N LEU A 113 16.34 32.25 5.81
CA LEU A 113 15.46 31.58 4.87
C LEU A 113 15.82 30.10 4.72
N SER A 114 17.11 29.80 4.60
CA SER A 114 17.60 28.41 4.53
C SER A 114 17.31 27.64 5.83
N LEU A 115 17.50 28.26 7.00
CA LEU A 115 17.10 27.70 8.29
C LEU A 115 15.61 27.36 8.32
N LYS A 116 14.74 28.32 7.97
CA LYS A 116 13.30 28.10 7.93
C LYS A 116 12.91 27.02 6.95
N LYS A 117 13.51 26.99 5.76
CA LYS A 117 13.26 25.96 4.75
C LYS A 117 13.62 24.57 5.25
N ASN A 118 14.75 24.41 5.95
CA ASN A 118 15.28 23.10 6.33
C ASN A 118 14.82 22.61 7.71
N LEU A 119 14.55 23.52 8.66
CA LEU A 119 14.15 23.18 10.02
C LEU A 119 12.65 23.35 10.26
N ASP A 120 12.04 24.40 9.71
CA ASP A 120 10.62 24.68 9.90
C ASP A 120 9.74 23.97 8.86
N HIS A 121 10.31 23.50 7.74
CA HIS A 121 9.53 22.88 6.67
C HIS A 121 8.72 21.68 7.20
N SER A 122 9.35 20.78 7.91
CA SER A 122 8.67 19.60 8.47
C SER A 122 7.61 20.01 9.52
N ARG A 123 7.89 21.01 10.37
CA ARG A 123 6.92 21.56 11.32
C ARG A 123 5.76 22.27 10.63
N LEU A 124 6.05 23.12 9.64
CA LEU A 124 5.01 23.84 8.88
C LEU A 124 4.14 22.89 8.06
N VAL A 125 4.73 21.85 7.47
CA VAL A 125 3.99 20.78 6.79
C VAL A 125 3.12 20.05 7.79
N SER A 126 3.65 19.66 8.95
CA SER A 126 2.89 19.00 10.01
C SER A 126 1.70 19.85 10.48
N GLU A 127 1.93 21.12 10.87
CA GLU A 127 0.89 22.03 11.31
C GLU A 127 -0.19 22.23 10.23
N LYS A 128 0.22 22.37 8.96
CA LYS A 128 -0.71 22.51 7.83
C LYS A 128 -1.52 21.24 7.62
N THR A 129 -0.88 20.07 7.62
CA THR A 129 -1.55 18.77 7.43
C THR A 129 -2.55 18.52 8.55
N THR A 130 -2.16 18.73 9.80
CA THR A 130 -3.04 18.61 10.98
C THR A 130 -4.23 19.56 10.87
N SER A 131 -4.00 20.84 10.55
CA SER A 131 -5.07 21.83 10.39
C SER A 131 -6.02 21.48 9.23
N THR A 132 -5.48 20.99 8.12
CA THR A 132 -6.27 20.57 6.96
C THR A 132 -7.11 19.33 7.31
N TYR A 133 -6.53 18.34 8.00
CA TYR A 133 -7.28 17.18 8.45
C TYR A 133 -8.40 17.55 9.43
N GLN A 134 -8.17 18.48 10.36
CA GLN A 134 -9.23 18.94 11.26
C GLN A 134 -10.44 19.53 10.52
N GLN A 135 -10.22 20.20 9.39
CA GLN A 135 -11.31 20.66 8.52
C GLN A 135 -11.98 19.49 7.78
N GLU A 136 -11.18 18.57 7.24
CA GLU A 136 -11.69 17.39 6.53
C GLU A 136 -12.38 16.39 7.47
N PHE A 137 -11.97 16.31 8.74
CA PHE A 137 -12.63 15.46 9.73
C PHE A 137 -14.14 15.69 9.79
N ARG A 138 -14.57 16.95 9.76
CA ARG A 138 -16.00 17.29 9.76
C ARG A 138 -16.70 16.84 8.48
N LYS A 139 -16.03 16.98 7.34
CA LYS A 139 -16.57 16.53 6.05
C LYS A 139 -16.68 15.01 6.01
N ILE A 140 -15.63 14.28 6.42
CA ILE A 140 -15.66 12.83 6.51
C ILE A 140 -16.80 12.35 7.44
N SER A 141 -17.00 13.01 8.58
CA SER A 141 -18.09 12.67 9.49
C SER A 141 -19.48 12.95 8.89
N LEU A 142 -19.63 14.00 8.08
CA LEU A 142 -20.86 14.27 7.34
C LEU A 142 -21.06 13.26 6.20
N ASP A 143 -20.02 12.98 5.44
CA ASP A 143 -20.05 11.98 4.37
C ASP A 143 -20.47 10.63 4.94
N LEU A 144 -19.90 10.20 6.08
CA LEU A 144 -20.28 8.97 6.79
C LEU A 144 -21.76 8.92 7.17
N ALA A 145 -22.33 10.04 7.57
CA ALA A 145 -23.75 10.11 7.93
C ALA A 145 -24.70 10.03 6.73
N MET A 146 -24.23 10.34 5.53
CA MET A 146 -25.04 10.48 4.32
C MET A 146 -24.77 9.43 3.24
N VAL A 147 -23.66 8.72 3.29
CA VAL A 147 -23.20 7.76 2.29
C VAL A 147 -24.21 6.62 2.10
N ASN A 148 -24.68 6.43 0.85
CA ASN A 148 -25.71 5.44 0.50
C ASN A 148 -25.40 4.63 -0.75
N THR A 149 -24.47 5.07 -1.59
CA THR A 149 -24.12 4.43 -2.86
C THR A 149 -22.73 3.81 -2.81
N PHE A 150 -22.45 2.87 -3.70
CA PHE A 150 -21.16 2.22 -3.79
C PHE A 150 -20.05 3.19 -4.26
N ASP A 151 -20.37 4.19 -5.08
CA ASP A 151 -19.40 5.22 -5.50
C ASP A 151 -19.02 6.12 -4.34
N GLU A 152 -19.99 6.58 -3.54
CA GLU A 152 -19.73 7.37 -2.34
C GLU A 152 -18.88 6.62 -1.31
N TRP A 153 -19.11 5.31 -1.11
CA TRP A 153 -18.28 4.47 -0.26
C TRP A 153 -16.84 4.35 -0.76
N THR A 154 -16.69 4.23 -2.07
CA THR A 154 -15.37 4.19 -2.71
C THR A 154 -14.63 5.50 -2.49
N ASP A 155 -15.27 6.64 -2.70
CA ASP A 155 -14.66 7.96 -2.52
C ASP A 155 -14.32 8.24 -1.05
N LEU A 156 -15.20 7.83 -0.14
CA LEU A 156 -14.95 7.94 1.30
C LEU A 156 -13.74 7.09 1.72
N TYR A 157 -13.65 5.85 1.25
CA TYR A 157 -12.53 4.97 1.55
C TYR A 157 -11.21 5.53 1.01
N LYS A 158 -11.19 6.08 -0.20
CA LYS A 158 -10.03 6.78 -0.77
C LYS A 158 -9.57 7.94 0.11
N LYS A 159 -10.52 8.74 0.64
CA LYS A 159 -10.21 9.84 1.57
C LYS A 159 -9.59 9.33 2.86
N LEU A 160 -10.14 8.26 3.45
CA LEU A 160 -9.60 7.65 4.67
C LEU A 160 -8.18 7.13 4.46
N VAL A 161 -7.92 6.44 3.36
CA VAL A 161 -6.58 5.96 2.98
C VAL A 161 -5.61 7.11 2.77
N HIS A 162 -6.02 8.18 2.08
CA HIS A 162 -5.19 9.36 1.88
C HIS A 162 -4.75 9.97 3.22
N TRP A 163 -5.70 10.22 4.12
CA TRP A 163 -5.37 10.82 5.41
C TRP A 163 -4.56 9.91 6.32
N GLU A 164 -4.74 8.60 6.24
CA GLU A 164 -3.91 7.63 6.96
C GLU A 164 -2.44 7.77 6.58
N ILE A 165 -2.13 7.81 5.29
CA ILE A 165 -0.76 7.96 4.78
C ILE A 165 -0.18 9.34 5.13
N GLU A 166 -0.96 10.41 4.98
CA GLU A 166 -0.52 11.78 5.27
C GLU A 166 -0.22 12.00 6.77
N LEU A 167 -1.12 11.56 7.65
CA LEU A 167 -0.93 11.73 9.10
C LEU A 167 0.21 10.87 9.64
N GLU A 168 0.42 9.68 9.10
CA GLU A 168 1.57 8.85 9.47
C GLU A 168 2.91 9.46 9.04
N SER A 169 2.93 10.20 7.94
CA SER A 169 4.15 10.88 7.46
C SER A 169 4.63 11.96 8.42
N ILE A 170 3.71 12.59 9.16
CA ILE A 170 3.99 13.65 10.14
C ILE A 170 4.06 13.14 11.59
N ALA A 171 3.81 11.85 11.83
CA ALA A 171 3.83 11.19 13.12
C ALA A 171 2.95 11.87 14.20
N ASP A 172 1.79 12.42 13.81
CA ASP A 172 0.81 13.02 14.74
C ASP A 172 -0.09 11.93 15.34
N HIS A 173 0.37 11.32 16.42
CA HIS A 173 -0.33 10.22 17.09
C HIS A 173 -1.78 10.56 17.49
N GLY A 174 -2.06 11.80 17.93
CA GLY A 174 -3.41 12.20 18.32
C GLY A 174 -4.39 12.22 17.15
N MET A 175 -3.95 12.71 16.00
CA MET A 175 -4.78 12.71 14.79
C MET A 175 -4.93 11.31 14.18
N ILE A 176 -3.92 10.46 14.30
CA ILE A 176 -3.98 9.05 13.87
C ILE A 176 -5.06 8.30 14.67
N GLU A 177 -5.12 8.43 15.99
CA GLU A 177 -6.16 7.80 16.82
C GLU A 177 -7.58 8.28 16.46
N ILE A 178 -7.74 9.57 16.14
CA ILE A 178 -9.01 10.13 15.68
C ILE A 178 -9.41 9.52 14.32
N LEU A 179 -8.47 9.42 13.38
CA LEU A 179 -8.72 8.79 12.08
C LEU A 179 -9.06 7.29 12.22
N GLU A 180 -8.37 6.55 13.11
CA GLU A 180 -8.71 5.16 13.39
C GLU A 180 -10.15 5.01 13.90
N SER A 181 -10.61 5.92 14.75
CA SER A 181 -12.00 5.94 15.21
C SER A 181 -12.98 6.15 14.04
N GLN A 182 -12.67 7.07 13.11
CA GLN A 182 -13.48 7.25 11.90
C GLN A 182 -13.47 6.02 10.98
N LYS A 183 -12.32 5.37 10.81
CA LYS A 183 -12.21 4.11 10.02
C LYS A 183 -13.06 2.99 10.63
N ASN A 184 -13.03 2.85 11.95
CA ASN A 184 -13.85 1.86 12.65
C ASN A 184 -15.34 2.13 12.47
N GLU A 185 -15.78 3.39 12.58
CA GLU A 185 -17.16 3.77 12.30
C GLU A 185 -17.53 3.52 10.83
N ALA A 186 -16.65 3.89 9.91
CA ALA A 186 -16.84 3.64 8.48
C ALA A 186 -17.01 2.14 8.18
N ASN A 187 -16.17 1.28 8.73
CA ASN A 187 -16.29 -0.16 8.59
C ASN A 187 -17.61 -0.70 9.15
N SER A 188 -18.05 -0.16 10.30
CA SER A 188 -19.35 -0.56 10.90
C SER A 188 -20.54 -0.19 10.02
N GLN A 189 -20.52 1.00 9.43
CA GLN A 189 -21.57 1.46 8.52
C GLN A 189 -21.50 0.76 7.16
N PHE A 190 -20.30 0.56 6.62
CA PHE A 190 -20.08 -0.18 5.39
C PHE A 190 -20.57 -1.64 5.48
N PHE A 191 -20.34 -2.29 6.61
CA PHE A 191 -20.90 -3.61 6.84
C PHE A 191 -22.44 -3.63 6.73
N LYS A 192 -23.12 -2.63 7.29
CA LYS A 192 -24.58 -2.52 7.16
C LYS A 192 -25.01 -2.26 5.71
N PHE A 193 -24.25 -1.44 4.99
CA PHE A 193 -24.47 -1.17 3.57
C PHE A 193 -24.34 -2.45 2.73
N ILE A 194 -23.27 -3.23 2.91
CA ILE A 194 -23.08 -4.52 2.23
C ILE A 194 -24.21 -5.48 2.58
N LYS A 195 -24.53 -5.65 3.85
CA LYS A 195 -25.60 -6.55 4.30
C LYS A 195 -26.96 -6.21 3.68
N LYS A 196 -27.22 -4.93 3.43
CA LYS A 196 -28.48 -4.46 2.82
C LYS A 196 -28.52 -4.64 1.30
N ASN A 197 -27.41 -4.39 0.62
CA ASN A 197 -27.42 -4.21 -0.84
C ASN A 197 -26.79 -5.36 -1.63
N TYR A 198 -25.89 -6.16 -1.02
CA TYR A 198 -25.03 -7.11 -1.73
C TYR A 198 -25.83 -8.15 -2.55
N GLN A 199 -26.91 -8.68 -2.03
CA GLN A 199 -27.76 -9.63 -2.76
C GLN A 199 -28.36 -8.98 -4.00
N GLY A 200 -28.88 -7.75 -3.88
CA GLY A 200 -29.50 -7.02 -4.99
C GLY A 200 -28.56 -6.75 -6.17
N TRP A 201 -27.25 -6.71 -5.93
CA TRP A 201 -26.27 -6.51 -7.00
C TRP A 201 -26.18 -7.65 -8.02
N PHE A 202 -26.71 -8.82 -7.69
CA PHE A 202 -26.83 -9.96 -8.62
C PHE A 202 -28.17 -10.03 -9.33
N GLU A 203 -29.15 -9.21 -8.92
CA GLU A 203 -30.52 -9.23 -9.43
C GLU A 203 -30.85 -8.04 -10.35
N GLY A 204 -30.04 -6.96 -10.30
CA GLY A 204 -30.30 -5.71 -10.99
C GLY A 204 -29.10 -5.13 -11.74
N GLU A 205 -29.35 -4.01 -12.46
CA GLU A 205 -28.31 -3.26 -13.18
C GLU A 205 -27.57 -2.27 -12.26
N ASP A 206 -28.20 -1.82 -11.17
CA ASP A 206 -27.59 -0.88 -10.20
C ASP A 206 -26.65 -1.64 -9.25
N ARG A 207 -25.42 -1.81 -9.70
CA ARG A 207 -24.37 -2.54 -9.01
C ARG A 207 -23.00 -1.88 -9.18
N PRO A 208 -22.07 -2.05 -8.23
CA PRO A 208 -20.66 -1.71 -8.47
C PRO A 208 -20.05 -2.65 -9.51
N LEU A 209 -18.88 -2.29 -9.99
CA LEU A 209 -18.03 -3.24 -10.71
C LEU A 209 -17.59 -4.35 -9.74
N LEU A 210 -17.98 -5.59 -10.01
CA LEU A 210 -17.65 -6.76 -9.18
C LEU A 210 -16.52 -7.59 -9.83
N SER A 211 -15.83 -8.43 -9.04
CA SER A 211 -14.70 -9.25 -9.50
C SER A 211 -14.93 -9.94 -10.85
N HIS A 212 -16.10 -10.56 -11.06
CA HIS A 212 -16.41 -11.30 -12.30
C HIS A 212 -16.71 -10.40 -13.51
N HIS A 213 -16.85 -9.10 -13.29
CA HIS A 213 -17.04 -8.13 -14.38
C HIS A 213 -15.71 -7.47 -14.82
N LEU A 214 -14.70 -7.43 -13.93
CA LEU A 214 -13.47 -6.68 -14.13
C LEU A 214 -12.81 -6.97 -15.46
N PHE A 215 -12.64 -8.23 -15.81
CA PHE A 215 -11.94 -8.58 -17.05
C PHE A 215 -12.71 -8.11 -18.28
N LYS A 216 -14.01 -8.35 -18.34
CA LYS A 216 -14.85 -7.98 -19.48
C LYS A 216 -14.98 -6.47 -19.63
N GLU A 217 -15.26 -5.76 -18.53
CA GLU A 217 -15.64 -4.34 -18.57
C GLU A 217 -14.42 -3.40 -18.52
N VAL A 218 -13.30 -3.85 -17.92
CA VAL A 218 -12.11 -3.01 -17.74
C VAL A 218 -10.90 -3.53 -18.52
N VAL A 219 -10.52 -4.79 -18.36
CA VAL A 219 -9.28 -5.32 -18.94
C VAL A 219 -9.39 -5.53 -20.45
N ALA A 220 -10.44 -6.20 -20.90
CA ALA A 220 -10.63 -6.55 -22.32
C ALA A 220 -10.63 -5.33 -23.25
N PRO A 221 -11.26 -4.18 -22.92
CA PRO A 221 -11.19 -2.96 -23.73
C PRO A 221 -9.78 -2.37 -23.85
N GLN A 222 -8.87 -2.70 -22.94
CA GLN A 222 -7.50 -2.20 -22.94
C GLN A 222 -6.54 -3.07 -23.76
N ILE A 223 -6.97 -4.26 -24.18
CA ILE A 223 -6.14 -5.16 -24.95
C ILE A 223 -6.00 -4.63 -26.37
N ASN A 224 -4.77 -4.31 -26.76
CA ASN A 224 -4.43 -3.81 -28.08
C ASN A 224 -3.36 -4.73 -28.71
N LYS A 225 -3.67 -5.29 -29.90
CA LYS A 225 -2.77 -6.17 -30.63
C LYS A 225 -1.48 -5.48 -31.13
N GLU A 226 -1.51 -4.17 -31.31
CA GLU A 226 -0.35 -3.41 -31.78
C GLU A 226 0.67 -3.13 -30.67
N ARG A 227 0.21 -3.01 -29.42
CA ARG A 227 1.04 -2.57 -28.29
C ARG A 227 1.29 -3.65 -27.25
N GLY A 228 0.36 -4.58 -27.11
CA GLY A 228 0.36 -5.56 -26.02
C GLY A 228 -0.02 -4.96 -24.66
N THR A 229 -0.52 -5.80 -23.77
CA THR A 229 -0.97 -5.40 -22.43
C THR A 229 -0.41 -6.37 -21.38
N LEU A 230 0.19 -5.82 -20.33
CA LEU A 230 0.61 -6.54 -19.14
C LEU A 230 -0.44 -6.34 -18.03
N LEU A 231 -1.14 -7.41 -17.67
CA LEU A 231 -2.04 -7.45 -16.51
C LEU A 231 -1.29 -8.06 -15.33
N VAL A 232 -1.07 -7.28 -14.29
CA VAL A 232 -0.47 -7.72 -13.02
C VAL A 232 -1.57 -7.83 -11.97
N VAL A 233 -1.76 -9.03 -11.42
CA VAL A 233 -2.65 -9.28 -10.29
C VAL A 233 -1.79 -9.60 -9.07
N ILE A 234 -1.69 -8.67 -8.13
CA ILE A 234 -0.96 -8.86 -6.89
C ILE A 234 -1.94 -9.40 -5.86
N ASP A 235 -1.78 -10.66 -5.46
CA ASP A 235 -2.64 -11.36 -4.53
C ASP A 235 -2.71 -10.63 -3.17
N ASN A 236 -3.92 -10.35 -2.70
CA ASN A 236 -4.17 -9.75 -1.38
C ASN A 236 -3.62 -8.31 -1.21
N LEU A 237 -3.49 -7.53 -2.29
CA LEU A 237 -2.98 -6.15 -2.24
C LEU A 237 -4.09 -5.18 -1.83
N ARG A 238 -3.90 -4.47 -0.72
CA ARG A 238 -4.81 -3.43 -0.26
C ARG A 238 -4.66 -2.14 -1.07
N TYR A 239 -5.70 -1.32 -1.00
CA TYR A 239 -5.74 -0.02 -1.65
C TYR A 239 -4.62 0.92 -1.16
N ASP A 240 -4.38 0.99 0.15
CA ASP A 240 -3.33 1.79 0.77
C ASP A 240 -1.92 1.30 0.41
N GLN A 241 -1.74 -0.01 0.25
CA GLN A 241 -0.46 -0.57 -0.22
C GLN A 241 -0.18 -0.16 -1.66
N LEU A 242 -1.18 -0.20 -2.56
CA LEU A 242 -0.98 0.30 -3.93
C LEU A 242 -0.58 1.78 -3.93
N ARG A 243 -1.17 2.62 -3.07
CA ARG A 243 -0.84 4.05 -2.96
C ARG A 243 0.63 4.31 -2.66
N VAL A 244 1.26 3.47 -1.83
CA VAL A 244 2.70 3.61 -1.54
C VAL A 244 3.59 3.03 -2.64
N LEU A 245 3.08 2.14 -3.51
CA LEU A 245 3.80 1.63 -4.68
C LEU A 245 3.74 2.59 -5.87
N GLU A 246 2.65 3.34 -6.04
CA GLU A 246 2.42 4.23 -7.19
C GLU A 246 3.60 5.20 -7.47
N PRO A 247 4.23 5.87 -6.49
CA PRO A 247 5.35 6.76 -6.76
C PRO A 247 6.54 6.07 -7.45
N VAL A 248 6.80 4.79 -7.14
CA VAL A 248 7.85 4.00 -7.78
C VAL A 248 7.46 3.64 -9.20
N ILE A 249 6.22 3.22 -9.42
CA ILE A 249 5.68 2.85 -10.74
C ILE A 249 5.61 4.08 -11.65
N ASN A 250 5.26 5.23 -11.09
CA ASN A 250 5.16 6.50 -11.80
C ASN A 250 6.51 6.99 -12.37
N ASN A 251 7.65 6.42 -12.00
CA ASN A 251 8.91 6.71 -12.70
C ASN A 251 8.93 6.15 -14.14
N TYR A 252 8.19 5.10 -14.40
CA TYR A 252 8.19 4.34 -15.67
C TYR A 252 6.89 4.51 -16.45
N TYR A 253 5.77 4.69 -15.75
CA TYR A 253 4.43 4.75 -16.30
C TYR A 253 3.71 6.03 -15.91
N LYS A 254 2.76 6.45 -16.75
CA LYS A 254 1.80 7.52 -16.46
C LYS A 254 0.44 6.89 -16.23
N LYS A 255 -0.17 7.20 -15.08
CA LYS A 255 -1.53 6.75 -14.78
C LYS A 255 -2.51 7.38 -15.78
N GLU A 256 -3.30 6.54 -16.46
CA GLU A 256 -4.38 6.93 -17.36
C GLU A 256 -5.69 6.99 -16.60
N GLU A 257 -6.01 5.91 -15.89
CA GLU A 257 -7.27 5.76 -15.18
C GLU A 257 -7.12 4.93 -13.91
N GLU A 258 -8.01 5.14 -12.97
CA GLU A 258 -8.15 4.37 -11.74
C GLU A 258 -9.61 3.97 -11.57
N ILE A 259 -9.87 2.67 -11.61
CA ILE A 259 -11.19 2.06 -11.57
C ILE A 259 -11.26 1.13 -10.35
N PRO A 260 -11.58 1.64 -9.15
CA PRO A 260 -11.82 0.78 -8.00
C PRO A 260 -13.01 -0.12 -8.27
N PHE A 261 -12.99 -1.32 -7.70
CA PHE A 261 -14.07 -2.26 -7.82
C PHE A 261 -14.29 -3.04 -6.51
N TYR A 262 -15.36 -3.79 -6.45
CA TYR A 262 -15.77 -4.52 -5.26
C TYR A 262 -15.43 -6.01 -5.41
N SER A 263 -14.60 -6.52 -4.52
CA SER A 263 -14.36 -7.96 -4.43
C SER A 263 -15.62 -8.68 -4.02
N ILE A 264 -15.92 -9.81 -4.68
CA ILE A 264 -17.06 -10.66 -4.30
C ILE A 264 -16.78 -11.36 -2.97
N LEU A 265 -17.86 -11.68 -2.25
CA LEU A 265 -17.80 -12.47 -1.03
C LEU A 265 -17.82 -13.98 -1.34
N PRO A 266 -17.04 -14.77 -0.59
CA PRO A 266 -15.97 -14.37 0.33
C PRO A 266 -14.85 -13.61 -0.37
N THR A 267 -14.29 -12.60 0.28
CA THR A 267 -13.09 -11.87 -0.19
C THR A 267 -11.86 -12.76 -0.04
N ALA A 268 -11.81 -13.80 -0.84
CA ALA A 268 -10.78 -14.84 -0.78
C ALA A 268 -10.40 -15.31 -2.19
N THR A 269 -9.12 -15.64 -2.34
CA THR A 269 -8.48 -16.00 -3.61
C THR A 269 -9.27 -17.03 -4.42
N GLN A 270 -9.78 -18.07 -3.76
CA GLN A 270 -10.58 -19.12 -4.40
C GLN A 270 -11.81 -18.57 -5.13
N TYR A 271 -12.48 -17.58 -4.55
CA TYR A 271 -13.71 -17.00 -5.08
C TYR A 271 -13.40 -15.82 -6.00
N ALA A 272 -12.72 -14.82 -5.49
CA ALA A 272 -12.54 -13.54 -6.16
C ALA A 272 -11.60 -13.64 -7.38
N ARG A 273 -10.45 -14.30 -7.26
CA ARG A 273 -9.50 -14.39 -8.38
C ARG A 273 -9.99 -15.30 -9.49
N ASN A 274 -10.60 -16.45 -9.13
CA ASN A 274 -11.24 -17.29 -10.13
C ASN A 274 -12.40 -16.55 -10.84
N ALA A 275 -13.13 -15.68 -10.13
CA ALA A 275 -14.17 -14.86 -10.75
C ALA A 275 -13.61 -13.85 -11.74
N ILE A 276 -12.47 -13.19 -11.42
CA ILE A 276 -11.77 -12.29 -12.36
C ILE A 276 -11.42 -13.04 -13.65
N PHE A 277 -10.78 -14.20 -13.54
CA PHE A 277 -10.30 -14.94 -14.70
C PHE A 277 -11.38 -15.72 -15.44
N SER A 278 -12.43 -16.14 -14.74
CA SER A 278 -13.55 -16.80 -15.40
C SER A 278 -14.58 -15.83 -15.99
N GLY A 279 -14.71 -14.61 -15.44
CA GLY A 279 -15.84 -13.70 -15.73
C GLY A 279 -17.19 -14.32 -15.39
N LEU A 280 -17.23 -15.14 -14.36
CA LEU A 280 -18.39 -15.87 -13.87
C LEU A 280 -18.47 -15.77 -12.35
N THR A 281 -19.67 -15.82 -11.82
CA THR A 281 -19.88 -16.00 -10.38
C THR A 281 -19.45 -17.41 -9.93
N PRO A 282 -19.14 -17.61 -8.64
CA PRO A 282 -18.79 -18.94 -8.12
C PRO A 282 -19.82 -20.03 -8.43
N LEU A 283 -21.11 -19.72 -8.34
CA LEU A 283 -22.18 -20.65 -8.69
C LEU A 283 -22.19 -21.00 -10.20
N GLU A 284 -21.90 -20.03 -11.05
CA GLU A 284 -21.78 -20.28 -12.50
C GLU A 284 -20.52 -21.07 -12.83
N MET A 285 -19.39 -20.83 -12.13
CA MET A 285 -18.16 -21.62 -12.30
C MET A 285 -18.40 -23.09 -11.96
N GLU A 286 -19.05 -23.38 -10.83
CA GLU A 286 -19.41 -24.75 -10.45
C GLU A 286 -20.27 -25.41 -11.53
N ARG A 287 -21.27 -24.71 -12.08
CA ARG A 287 -22.21 -25.25 -13.07
C ARG A 287 -21.58 -25.45 -14.47
N ARG A 288 -20.81 -24.48 -14.94
CA ARG A 288 -20.29 -24.47 -16.32
C ARG A 288 -18.92 -25.14 -16.45
N HIS A 289 -18.14 -25.14 -15.36
CA HIS A 289 -16.77 -25.66 -15.31
C HIS A 289 -16.53 -26.52 -14.05
N PRO A 290 -17.32 -27.57 -13.82
CA PRO A 290 -17.24 -28.39 -12.60
C PRO A 290 -15.87 -29.06 -12.40
N ASN A 291 -15.10 -29.26 -13.47
CA ASN A 291 -13.75 -29.82 -13.40
C ASN A 291 -12.69 -28.80 -12.95
N TYR A 292 -12.97 -27.51 -13.07
CA TYR A 292 -12.04 -26.42 -12.69
C TYR A 292 -12.37 -25.84 -11.33
N TRP A 293 -13.67 -25.85 -10.96
CA TRP A 293 -14.13 -25.38 -9.67
C TRP A 293 -13.92 -26.43 -8.59
N LYS A 294 -13.51 -25.95 -7.40
CA LYS A 294 -13.43 -26.75 -6.17
C LYS A 294 -14.07 -26.01 -5.03
N ASN A 295 -14.89 -26.69 -4.24
CA ASN A 295 -15.49 -26.16 -3.02
C ASN A 295 -14.48 -26.18 -1.85
N ASP A 296 -14.81 -25.49 -0.75
CA ASP A 296 -13.93 -25.44 0.43
C ASP A 296 -13.61 -26.81 1.02
N ILE A 297 -14.58 -27.72 0.96
CA ILE A 297 -14.47 -29.09 1.49
C ILE A 297 -13.65 -30.04 0.58
N ASP A 298 -13.43 -29.68 -0.69
CA ASP A 298 -12.72 -30.53 -1.63
C ASP A 298 -11.23 -30.55 -1.32
N GLU A 299 -10.54 -31.63 -1.62
CA GLU A 299 -9.09 -31.73 -1.42
C GLU A 299 -8.28 -31.02 -2.51
N GLY A 300 -7.08 -30.56 -2.17
CA GLY A 300 -6.10 -29.94 -3.06
C GLY A 300 -6.29 -28.45 -3.25
N GLY A 301 -5.45 -27.86 -4.11
CA GLY A 301 -5.45 -26.42 -4.37
C GLY A 301 -6.74 -25.95 -5.05
N LYS A 302 -7.25 -24.79 -4.63
CA LYS A 302 -8.51 -24.22 -5.11
C LYS A 302 -8.35 -23.30 -6.32
N ASN A 303 -7.10 -22.95 -6.66
CA ASN A 303 -6.73 -21.98 -7.69
C ASN A 303 -5.74 -22.56 -8.70
N LEU A 304 -5.99 -23.79 -9.14
CA LEU A 304 -5.09 -24.50 -10.08
C LEU A 304 -5.44 -24.22 -11.54
N PHE A 305 -6.67 -23.81 -11.82
CA PHE A 305 -7.25 -23.69 -13.15
C PHE A 305 -7.51 -22.23 -13.58
N GLU A 306 -6.78 -21.27 -13.01
CA GLU A 306 -6.96 -19.83 -13.32
C GLU A 306 -6.73 -19.54 -14.82
N ASN A 307 -5.70 -20.15 -15.42
CA ASN A 307 -5.45 -20.00 -16.87
C ASN A 307 -6.55 -20.64 -17.72
N ASP A 308 -7.06 -21.82 -17.31
CA ASP A 308 -8.14 -22.51 -18.02
C ASP A 308 -9.44 -21.67 -17.97
N PHE A 309 -9.72 -21.04 -16.84
CA PHE A 309 -10.81 -20.07 -16.70
C PHE A 309 -10.61 -18.86 -17.63
N LEU A 310 -9.38 -18.32 -17.72
CA LEU A 310 -9.07 -17.21 -18.62
C LEU A 310 -9.30 -17.61 -20.08
N ILE A 311 -8.80 -18.76 -20.50
CA ILE A 311 -9.01 -19.28 -21.86
C ILE A 311 -10.51 -19.40 -22.17
N ALA A 312 -11.27 -19.97 -21.24
CA ALA A 312 -12.73 -20.10 -21.40
C ALA A 312 -13.43 -18.73 -21.47
N GLN A 313 -12.95 -17.74 -20.72
CA GLN A 313 -13.45 -16.36 -20.77
C GLN A 313 -13.13 -15.68 -22.09
N LEU A 314 -11.88 -15.73 -22.56
CA LEU A 314 -11.46 -15.17 -23.84
C LEU A 314 -12.29 -15.75 -24.99
N LYS A 315 -12.51 -17.07 -25.02
CA LYS A 315 -13.38 -17.73 -26.00
C LYS A 315 -14.81 -17.22 -25.94
N ARG A 316 -15.38 -17.04 -24.74
CA ARG A 316 -16.74 -16.56 -24.56
C ARG A 316 -16.91 -15.09 -24.98
N LEU A 317 -15.87 -14.30 -24.84
CA LEU A 317 -15.83 -12.90 -25.29
C LEU A 317 -15.47 -12.76 -26.78
N ASN A 318 -15.25 -13.85 -27.51
CA ASN A 318 -14.77 -13.88 -28.89
C ASN A 318 -13.46 -13.08 -29.09
N LEU A 319 -12.57 -13.10 -28.11
CA LEU A 319 -11.26 -12.48 -28.17
C LEU A 319 -10.23 -13.51 -28.68
N ASP A 320 -9.93 -13.41 -29.97
CA ASP A 320 -8.85 -14.17 -30.61
C ASP A 320 -7.53 -13.40 -30.45
N ILE A 321 -6.84 -13.63 -29.32
CA ILE A 321 -5.62 -12.95 -28.92
C ILE A 321 -4.55 -13.97 -28.50
N LYS A 322 -3.28 -13.61 -28.75
CA LYS A 322 -2.15 -14.34 -28.20
C LYS A 322 -1.94 -13.94 -26.74
N HIS A 323 -2.13 -14.89 -25.82
CA HIS A 323 -1.95 -14.61 -24.39
C HIS A 323 -1.03 -15.62 -23.72
N GLU A 324 -0.41 -15.18 -22.62
CA GLU A 324 0.33 -16.03 -21.70
C GLU A 324 -0.06 -15.70 -20.25
N TYR A 325 -0.02 -16.73 -19.42
CA TYR A 325 -0.36 -16.64 -18.00
C TYR A 325 0.77 -17.18 -17.13
N TYR A 326 1.21 -16.38 -16.16
CA TYR A 326 2.27 -16.74 -15.22
C TYR A 326 1.79 -16.57 -13.78
N LYS A 327 2.04 -17.59 -12.94
CA LYS A 327 1.75 -17.56 -11.51
C LYS A 327 3.05 -17.63 -10.72
N ILE A 328 3.42 -16.53 -10.09
CA ILE A 328 4.65 -16.36 -9.33
C ILE A 328 4.36 -16.59 -7.84
N THR A 329 4.78 -17.74 -7.34
CA THR A 329 4.58 -18.16 -5.95
C THR A 329 5.86 -18.08 -5.10
N ASN A 330 7.01 -17.76 -5.72
CA ASN A 330 8.28 -17.61 -5.01
C ASN A 330 9.27 -16.76 -5.83
N MET A 331 10.31 -16.26 -5.16
CA MET A 331 11.35 -15.41 -5.78
C MET A 331 12.09 -16.06 -6.95
N PRO A 332 12.51 -17.35 -6.91
CA PRO A 332 13.18 -17.99 -8.05
C PRO A 332 12.35 -17.94 -9.34
N LYS A 333 11.07 -18.30 -9.29
CA LYS A 333 10.17 -18.19 -10.46
C LYS A 333 10.02 -16.75 -10.96
N GLY A 334 9.96 -15.79 -10.04
CA GLY A 334 9.92 -14.37 -10.41
C GLY A 334 11.18 -13.94 -11.16
N ARG A 335 12.37 -14.32 -10.68
CA ARG A 335 13.65 -14.03 -11.36
C ARG A 335 13.78 -14.72 -12.70
N GLU A 336 13.33 -15.97 -12.80
CA GLU A 336 13.32 -16.72 -14.06
C GLU A 336 12.46 -16.01 -15.11
N LEU A 337 11.23 -15.60 -14.75
CA LEU A 337 10.36 -14.86 -15.66
C LEU A 337 10.96 -13.51 -16.03
N ALA A 338 11.49 -12.76 -15.07
CA ALA A 338 12.12 -11.47 -15.33
C ALA A 338 13.32 -11.60 -16.29
N ALA A 339 14.15 -12.64 -16.14
CA ALA A 339 15.28 -12.91 -17.03
C ALA A 339 14.83 -13.23 -18.47
N ASN A 340 13.71 -13.96 -18.63
CA ASN A 340 13.16 -14.39 -19.92
C ASN A 340 12.05 -13.48 -20.45
N PHE A 341 11.87 -12.28 -19.87
CA PHE A 341 10.73 -11.40 -20.13
C PHE A 341 10.61 -10.92 -21.58
N ALA A 342 11.69 -10.96 -22.36
CA ALA A 342 11.66 -10.60 -23.78
C ALA A 342 10.67 -11.45 -24.61
N GLY A 343 10.38 -12.68 -24.18
CA GLY A 343 9.42 -13.57 -24.86
C GLY A 343 7.99 -13.02 -24.90
N ILE A 344 7.60 -12.19 -23.93
CA ILE A 344 6.24 -11.65 -23.84
C ILE A 344 5.94 -10.51 -24.81
N LYS A 345 6.96 -9.92 -25.43
CA LYS A 345 6.82 -8.74 -26.32
C LYS A 345 5.82 -8.95 -27.46
N ASN A 346 5.64 -10.21 -27.90
CA ASN A 346 4.76 -10.55 -29.00
C ASN A 346 3.38 -11.04 -28.57
N ASN A 347 3.04 -10.92 -27.28
CA ASN A 347 1.73 -11.27 -26.76
C ASN A 347 0.79 -10.05 -26.78
N ASP A 348 -0.46 -10.28 -27.14
CA ASP A 348 -1.51 -9.26 -27.03
C ASP A 348 -1.86 -9.01 -25.55
N LEU A 349 -1.83 -10.09 -24.73
CA LEU A 349 -2.07 -10.05 -23.29
C LEU A 349 -1.07 -10.96 -22.57
N THR A 350 -0.35 -10.40 -21.60
CA THR A 350 0.40 -11.19 -20.62
C THR A 350 -0.18 -10.97 -19.24
N VAL A 351 -0.51 -12.06 -18.55
CA VAL A 351 -1.03 -12.05 -17.20
C VAL A 351 0.02 -12.55 -16.23
N VAL A 352 0.32 -11.78 -15.22
CA VAL A 352 1.23 -12.13 -14.13
C VAL A 352 0.48 -12.05 -12.80
N VAL A 353 0.27 -13.20 -12.17
CA VAL A 353 -0.25 -13.28 -10.80
C VAL A 353 0.92 -13.38 -9.83
N TYR A 354 0.97 -12.49 -8.85
CA TYR A 354 2.09 -12.41 -7.90
C TYR A 354 1.61 -12.56 -6.45
N ASN A 355 1.98 -13.65 -5.78
CA ASN A 355 1.43 -14.05 -4.48
C ASN A 355 2.19 -13.47 -3.27
N PHE A 356 3.06 -12.47 -3.43
CA PHE A 356 3.94 -12.04 -2.34
C PHE A 356 3.20 -11.42 -1.14
N VAL A 357 2.22 -10.55 -1.38
CA VAL A 357 1.52 -9.85 -0.28
C VAL A 357 0.69 -10.83 0.54
N ASP A 358 0.07 -11.81 -0.13
CA ASP A 358 -0.63 -12.90 0.55
C ASP A 358 0.34 -13.76 1.38
N MET A 359 1.49 -14.12 0.82
CA MET A 359 2.54 -14.84 1.56
C MET A 359 3.06 -14.05 2.77
N LEU A 360 3.18 -12.72 2.67
CA LEU A 360 3.58 -11.86 3.78
C LEU A 360 2.53 -11.87 4.90
N SER A 361 1.23 -11.84 4.57
CA SER A 361 0.14 -11.91 5.54
C SER A 361 0.11 -13.25 6.28
N HIS A 362 0.32 -14.36 5.57
CA HIS A 362 0.42 -15.70 6.14
C HIS A 362 1.69 -15.86 7.00
N SER A 363 2.85 -15.42 6.50
CA SER A 363 4.12 -15.48 7.26
C SER A 363 4.05 -14.68 8.55
N ARG A 364 3.32 -13.56 8.57
CA ARG A 364 3.07 -12.78 9.79
C ARG A 364 2.29 -13.58 10.83
N THR A 365 1.39 -14.45 10.40
CA THR A 365 0.63 -15.33 11.32
C THR A 365 1.50 -16.45 11.87
N GLU A 366 2.44 -16.98 11.09
CA GLU A 366 3.24 -18.15 11.40
C GLU A 366 4.61 -17.83 12.03
N MET A 367 5.19 -16.66 11.72
CA MET A 367 6.53 -16.27 12.13
C MET A 367 6.51 -15.03 13.04
N GLU A 368 6.92 -15.19 14.31
CA GLU A 368 6.91 -14.12 15.30
C GLU A 368 7.75 -12.90 14.89
N MET A 369 8.91 -13.13 14.25
CA MET A 369 9.77 -12.07 13.71
C MET A 369 9.04 -11.20 12.69
N ILE A 370 8.28 -11.79 11.77
CA ILE A 370 7.49 -11.03 10.76
C ILE A 370 6.33 -10.30 11.43
N LYS A 371 5.76 -10.88 12.51
CA LYS A 371 4.72 -10.23 13.30
C LYS A 371 5.22 -8.96 13.99
N GLU A 372 6.46 -8.96 14.48
CA GLU A 372 7.10 -7.77 15.05
C GLU A 372 7.42 -6.72 13.98
N LEU A 373 7.98 -7.13 12.83
CA LEU A 373 8.33 -6.24 11.72
C LEU A 373 7.12 -5.60 11.03
N ALA A 374 5.96 -6.25 11.03
CA ALA A 374 4.72 -5.77 10.46
C ALA A 374 3.68 -5.52 11.57
N SER A 375 4.04 -4.83 12.64
CA SER A 375 3.24 -4.65 13.85
C SER A 375 1.90 -3.93 13.60
N ASP A 376 1.87 -3.03 12.65
CA ASP A 376 0.72 -2.20 12.28
C ASP A 376 0.62 -2.00 10.75
N ASP A 377 -0.40 -1.28 10.31
CA ASP A 377 -0.64 -1.02 8.88
C ASP A 377 0.48 -0.20 8.23
N LYS A 378 1.10 0.72 8.94
CA LYS A 378 2.25 1.51 8.47
C LYS A 378 3.46 0.62 8.19
N ALA A 379 3.80 -0.25 9.14
CA ALA A 379 4.90 -1.21 9.00
C ALA A 379 4.61 -2.20 7.86
N TYR A 380 3.36 -2.67 7.73
CA TYR A 380 2.95 -3.57 6.66
C TYR A 380 3.08 -2.93 5.29
N ARG A 381 2.68 -1.66 5.11
CA ARG A 381 2.91 -0.88 3.88
C ARG A 381 4.40 -0.69 3.58
N SER A 382 5.20 -0.39 4.61
CA SER A 382 6.64 -0.20 4.46
C SER A 382 7.36 -1.46 3.99
N LEU A 383 7.00 -2.62 4.53
CA LEU A 383 7.52 -3.92 4.08
C LEU A 383 7.11 -4.23 2.63
N THR A 384 5.85 -3.95 2.28
CA THR A 384 5.36 -4.12 0.90
C THR A 384 6.15 -3.24 -0.08
N LEU A 385 6.39 -1.98 0.26
CA LEU A 385 7.18 -1.05 -0.56
C LEU A 385 8.64 -1.49 -0.69
N SER A 386 9.26 -1.89 0.42
CA SER A 386 10.66 -2.37 0.43
C SER A 386 10.82 -3.62 -0.43
N TRP A 387 9.90 -4.58 -0.30
CA TRP A 387 9.89 -5.75 -1.16
C TRP A 387 9.72 -5.35 -2.63
N PHE A 388 8.74 -4.52 -2.96
CA PHE A 388 8.45 -4.14 -4.34
C PHE A 388 9.65 -3.53 -5.04
N LYS A 389 10.35 -2.61 -4.35
CA LYS A 389 11.56 -1.95 -4.89
C LYS A 389 12.69 -2.93 -5.25
N ASN A 390 12.76 -4.07 -4.57
CA ASN A 390 13.79 -5.10 -4.75
C ASN A 390 13.26 -6.38 -5.41
N SER A 391 12.03 -6.33 -5.95
CA SER A 391 11.37 -7.51 -6.49
C SER A 391 11.59 -7.68 -7.99
N PRO A 392 11.59 -8.93 -8.50
CA PRO A 392 11.53 -9.18 -9.94
C PRO A 392 10.29 -8.57 -10.61
N LEU A 393 9.23 -8.27 -9.85
CA LEU A 393 8.03 -7.63 -10.39
C LEU A 393 8.33 -6.21 -10.89
N LEU A 394 9.11 -5.42 -10.14
CA LEU A 394 9.52 -4.10 -10.59
C LEU A 394 10.39 -4.19 -11.85
N GLU A 395 11.31 -5.15 -11.90
CA GLU A 395 12.13 -5.41 -13.11
C GLU A 395 11.26 -5.76 -14.33
N MET A 396 10.24 -6.59 -14.14
CA MET A 396 9.27 -6.92 -15.21
C MET A 396 8.49 -5.67 -15.67
N ILE A 397 8.07 -4.80 -14.75
CA ILE A 397 7.37 -3.54 -15.05
C ILE A 397 8.29 -2.60 -15.84
N GLN A 398 9.58 -2.50 -15.49
CA GLN A 398 10.57 -1.70 -16.21
C GLN A 398 10.74 -2.22 -17.65
N LYS A 399 10.96 -3.52 -17.82
CA LYS A 399 11.07 -4.14 -19.14
C LYS A 399 9.79 -4.00 -19.98
N ALA A 400 8.62 -4.11 -19.35
CA ALA A 400 7.34 -3.88 -20.02
C ALA A 400 7.21 -2.45 -20.54
N GLN A 401 7.71 -1.46 -19.79
CA GLN A 401 7.77 -0.07 -20.24
C GLN A 401 8.71 0.11 -21.45
N GLU A 402 9.92 -0.48 -21.40
CA GLU A 402 10.86 -0.47 -22.53
C GLU A 402 10.26 -1.09 -23.79
N TYR A 403 9.38 -2.09 -23.65
CA TYR A 403 8.67 -2.73 -24.76
C TYR A 403 7.41 -1.97 -25.20
N GLY A 404 7.07 -0.88 -24.54
CA GLY A 404 5.89 -0.06 -24.84
C GLY A 404 4.56 -0.70 -24.45
N LEU A 405 4.56 -1.72 -23.58
CA LEU A 405 3.34 -2.41 -23.16
C LEU A 405 2.48 -1.52 -22.27
N LYS A 406 1.15 -1.58 -22.45
CA LYS A 406 0.19 -1.01 -21.51
C LYS A 406 0.22 -1.82 -20.22
N LEU A 407 0.16 -1.18 -19.06
CA LEU A 407 0.19 -1.82 -17.75
C LEU A 407 -1.15 -1.67 -17.05
N ILE A 408 -1.70 -2.78 -16.57
CA ILE A 408 -2.86 -2.81 -15.67
C ILE A 408 -2.41 -3.50 -14.38
N ILE A 409 -2.58 -2.84 -13.24
CA ILE A 409 -2.29 -3.42 -11.93
C ILE A 409 -3.58 -3.51 -11.13
N THR A 410 -3.84 -4.67 -10.59
CA THR A 410 -5.02 -4.94 -9.75
C THR A 410 -4.73 -6.00 -8.69
N THR A 411 -5.75 -6.37 -7.94
CA THR A 411 -5.76 -7.44 -6.95
C THR A 411 -7.08 -8.21 -7.03
N ASP A 412 -7.19 -9.31 -6.33
CA ASP A 412 -8.40 -10.09 -6.21
C ASP A 412 -9.22 -9.74 -4.95
N HIS A 413 -8.56 -9.43 -3.85
CA HIS A 413 -9.14 -8.95 -2.60
C HIS A 413 -8.08 -8.22 -1.79
N GLY A 414 -8.51 -7.55 -0.71
CA GLY A 414 -7.61 -7.03 0.29
C GLY A 414 -7.65 -7.85 1.58
N THR A 415 -7.14 -7.26 2.65
CA THR A 415 -7.01 -7.90 3.96
C THR A 415 -7.17 -6.88 5.08
N ILE A 416 -7.64 -7.31 6.25
CA ILE A 416 -7.78 -6.46 7.43
C ILE A 416 -6.98 -7.01 8.61
N ASN A 417 -6.42 -6.11 9.42
CA ASN A 417 -5.79 -6.47 10.69
C ASN A 417 -6.88 -6.84 11.70
N THR A 418 -6.97 -8.12 12.06
CA THR A 418 -8.01 -8.63 12.95
C THR A 418 -7.66 -8.40 14.41
N LYS A 419 -8.56 -7.74 15.16
CA LYS A 419 -8.33 -7.36 16.57
C LYS A 419 -9.27 -8.07 17.53
N ASN A 420 -10.51 -8.36 17.11
CA ASN A 420 -11.59 -8.78 17.98
C ASN A 420 -12.08 -10.19 17.62
N PRO A 421 -12.10 -11.14 18.58
CA PRO A 421 -12.58 -12.49 18.33
C PRO A 421 -14.10 -12.60 18.50
N THR A 422 -14.74 -13.38 17.63
CA THR A 422 -16.14 -13.83 17.83
C THR A 422 -16.21 -15.35 17.80
N LYS A 423 -17.11 -15.92 18.60
CA LYS A 423 -17.25 -17.38 18.70
C LYS A 423 -18.08 -17.91 17.54
N VAL A 424 -17.62 -19.03 16.98
CA VAL A 424 -18.39 -19.81 16.00
C VAL A 424 -18.35 -21.27 16.38
N ILE A 425 -19.48 -21.96 16.22
CA ILE A 425 -19.60 -23.40 16.39
C ILE A 425 -20.14 -23.95 15.08
N GLY A 426 -19.59 -25.05 14.61
CA GLY A 426 -20.01 -25.74 13.40
C GLY A 426 -19.52 -27.18 13.37
N GLU A 427 -19.83 -27.90 12.33
CA GLU A 427 -19.40 -29.27 12.11
C GLU A 427 -17.87 -29.36 11.97
N LYS A 428 -17.31 -30.58 12.10
CA LYS A 428 -15.87 -30.82 12.03
C LYS A 428 -15.22 -30.38 10.70
N ASN A 429 -15.99 -30.33 9.63
CA ASN A 429 -15.53 -30.07 8.25
C ASN A 429 -15.94 -28.67 7.74
N ILE A 430 -15.98 -27.65 8.60
CA ILE A 430 -16.20 -26.27 8.13
C ILE A 430 -14.89 -25.64 7.63
N SER A 431 -15.00 -24.62 6.80
CA SER A 431 -13.83 -23.93 6.21
C SER A 431 -12.83 -23.48 7.31
N ALA A 432 -11.54 -23.59 7.06
CA ALA A 432 -10.50 -23.17 7.99
C ALA A 432 -10.35 -21.63 8.07
N ASN A 433 -10.88 -20.88 7.09
CA ASN A 433 -10.74 -19.42 7.01
C ASN A 433 -11.28 -18.73 8.29
N LEU A 434 -10.65 -17.65 8.70
CA LEU A 434 -10.97 -16.92 9.93
C LEU A 434 -12.00 -15.80 9.75
N ARG A 435 -12.31 -15.42 8.52
CA ARG A 435 -13.19 -14.30 8.19
C ARG A 435 -14.52 -14.74 7.55
N TYR A 436 -14.59 -15.96 7.02
CA TYR A 436 -15.84 -16.57 6.60
C TYR A 436 -15.93 -18.03 7.02
N LYS A 437 -17.12 -18.54 7.13
CA LYS A 437 -17.39 -19.95 7.33
C LYS A 437 -18.51 -20.41 6.42
N THR A 438 -18.36 -21.63 5.90
CA THR A 438 -19.42 -22.32 5.19
C THR A 438 -19.62 -23.70 5.81
N GLY A 439 -20.87 -24.12 5.93
CA GLY A 439 -21.21 -25.40 6.54
C GLY A 439 -22.68 -25.49 6.93
N ARG A 440 -23.06 -26.65 7.48
CA ARG A 440 -24.40 -26.89 8.05
C ARG A 440 -24.38 -26.51 9.53
N SER A 441 -25.55 -26.11 10.04
CA SER A 441 -25.77 -25.89 11.48
C SER A 441 -24.73 -24.96 12.16
N LEU A 442 -24.37 -23.86 11.49
CA LEU A 442 -23.48 -22.86 12.06
C LEU A 442 -24.18 -22.08 13.18
N SER A 443 -23.52 -22.03 14.36
CA SER A 443 -23.98 -21.20 15.49
C SER A 443 -23.02 -20.05 15.71
N TYR A 444 -23.55 -18.84 15.73
CA TYR A 444 -22.81 -17.57 15.75
C TYR A 444 -23.65 -16.46 16.39
N ASN A 445 -23.04 -15.31 16.66
CA ASN A 445 -23.77 -14.12 17.07
C ASN A 445 -24.21 -13.34 15.81
N ASP A 446 -25.51 -13.20 15.60
CA ASP A 446 -26.09 -12.51 14.42
C ASP A 446 -25.62 -11.06 14.23
N LYS A 447 -25.19 -10.38 15.32
CA LYS A 447 -24.69 -9.00 15.26
C LYS A 447 -23.28 -8.91 14.69
N ASP A 448 -22.55 -10.00 14.68
CA ASP A 448 -21.12 -10.06 14.31
C ASP A 448 -20.90 -10.52 12.88
N VAL A 449 -21.99 -10.93 12.19
CA VAL A 449 -21.87 -11.57 10.88
C VAL A 449 -22.90 -11.07 9.86
N TYR A 450 -22.53 -11.13 8.60
CA TYR A 450 -23.46 -11.21 7.50
C TYR A 450 -23.72 -12.69 7.22
N ALA A 451 -24.92 -13.16 7.56
CA ALA A 451 -25.33 -14.56 7.40
C ALA A 451 -26.19 -14.72 6.15
N VAL A 452 -25.82 -15.66 5.30
CA VAL A 452 -26.53 -16.03 4.08
C VAL A 452 -26.98 -17.48 4.21
N LYS A 453 -28.27 -17.67 4.44
CA LYS A 453 -28.90 -19.00 4.65
C LYS A 453 -28.97 -19.79 3.36
N ASN A 454 -29.22 -19.13 2.24
CA ASN A 454 -29.23 -19.76 0.92
C ASN A 454 -28.10 -19.16 0.08
N PRO A 455 -26.98 -19.86 -0.09
CA PRO A 455 -25.81 -19.34 -0.83
C PRO A 455 -26.10 -18.88 -2.27
N LYS A 456 -27.12 -19.47 -2.90
CA LYS A 456 -27.53 -19.13 -4.28
C LYS A 456 -28.03 -17.70 -4.41
N ASP A 457 -28.56 -17.11 -3.33
CA ASP A 457 -29.05 -15.73 -3.32
C ASP A 457 -27.92 -14.70 -3.58
N ILE A 458 -26.66 -15.09 -3.29
CA ILE A 458 -25.46 -14.29 -3.57
C ILE A 458 -24.51 -15.02 -4.54
N GLN A 459 -25.06 -15.87 -5.39
CA GLN A 459 -24.32 -16.57 -6.44
C GLN A 459 -23.15 -17.44 -5.95
N LEU A 460 -23.28 -18.03 -4.75
CA LEU A 460 -22.34 -19.01 -4.21
C LEU A 460 -22.85 -20.45 -4.38
N PRO A 461 -21.95 -21.40 -4.61
CA PRO A 461 -22.30 -22.82 -4.59
C PRO A 461 -22.57 -23.30 -3.16
N ALA A 462 -23.31 -24.38 -3.06
CA ALA A 462 -23.65 -25.00 -1.78
C ALA A 462 -23.26 -26.48 -1.81
N ALA A 463 -22.28 -26.88 -1.02
CA ALA A 463 -21.86 -28.28 -0.92
C ALA A 463 -23.00 -29.22 -0.47
N HIS A 464 -23.95 -28.68 0.30
CA HIS A 464 -25.17 -29.38 0.74
C HIS A 464 -26.37 -28.43 0.69
N MET A 465 -27.59 -28.97 0.54
CA MET A 465 -28.83 -28.18 0.48
C MET A 465 -29.06 -27.27 1.71
N THR A 466 -28.49 -27.63 2.85
CA THR A 466 -28.60 -26.87 4.12
C THR A 466 -27.35 -26.08 4.46
N SER A 467 -26.39 -25.98 3.54
CA SER A 467 -25.19 -25.16 3.75
C SER A 467 -25.55 -23.68 3.76
N SER A 468 -24.93 -22.96 4.66
CA SER A 468 -25.00 -21.50 4.78
C SER A 468 -23.61 -20.90 4.76
N PHE A 469 -23.51 -19.60 4.48
CA PHE A 469 -22.29 -18.83 4.63
C PHE A 469 -22.47 -17.76 5.71
N ILE A 470 -21.41 -17.51 6.44
CA ILE A 470 -21.31 -16.37 7.35
C ILE A 470 -20.01 -15.63 7.07
N PHE A 471 -20.07 -14.31 7.08
CA PHE A 471 -18.93 -13.41 6.85
C PHE A 471 -18.76 -12.52 8.08
N ALA A 472 -17.56 -12.48 8.63
CA ALA A 472 -17.25 -11.64 9.77
C ALA A 472 -17.25 -10.16 9.36
N LYS A 473 -17.80 -9.30 10.22
CA LYS A 473 -17.81 -7.85 10.02
C LYS A 473 -16.50 -7.22 10.48
N GLU A 474 -16.23 -6.02 9.99
CA GLU A 474 -15.17 -5.15 10.53
C GLU A 474 -13.85 -5.93 10.75
N ASP A 475 -13.22 -5.80 11.90
CA ASP A 475 -11.98 -6.47 12.30
C ASP A 475 -12.18 -7.77 13.09
N LEU A 476 -13.40 -8.33 13.07
CA LEU A 476 -13.70 -9.57 13.77
C LEU A 476 -13.05 -10.79 13.09
N PHE A 477 -12.69 -11.79 13.89
CA PHE A 477 -12.29 -13.10 13.39
C PHE A 477 -12.95 -14.23 14.16
N PHE A 478 -13.21 -15.33 13.48
CA PHE A 478 -13.86 -16.50 14.05
C PHE A 478 -12.88 -17.35 14.88
N ALA A 479 -13.28 -17.62 16.11
CA ALA A 479 -12.56 -18.52 17.01
C ALA A 479 -13.47 -19.64 17.51
N TYR A 480 -12.97 -20.88 17.50
CA TYR A 480 -13.69 -22.02 18.05
C TYR A 480 -13.65 -22.02 19.58
N PRO A 481 -14.73 -22.52 20.24
CA PRO A 481 -14.77 -22.60 21.70
C PRO A 481 -13.65 -23.48 22.29
N ASN A 482 -13.27 -24.55 21.59
CA ASN A 482 -12.17 -25.41 22.00
C ASN A 482 -10.83 -24.68 21.86
N ASN A 483 -10.07 -24.59 22.96
CA ASN A 483 -8.81 -23.82 23.04
C ASN A 483 -8.96 -22.33 22.65
N TYR A 484 -10.12 -21.74 22.95
CA TYR A 484 -10.48 -20.38 22.56
C TYR A 484 -9.38 -19.36 22.85
N ASN A 485 -8.86 -19.32 24.09
CA ASN A 485 -7.84 -18.34 24.48
C ASN A 485 -6.53 -18.50 23.71
N HIS A 486 -6.17 -19.74 23.35
CA HIS A 486 -4.99 -20.02 22.52
C HIS A 486 -5.17 -19.43 21.11
N TYR A 487 -6.29 -19.73 20.45
CA TYR A 487 -6.56 -19.22 19.10
C TYR A 487 -6.74 -17.71 19.08
N VAL A 488 -7.36 -17.13 20.11
CA VAL A 488 -7.48 -15.67 20.24
C VAL A 488 -6.10 -15.03 20.31
N LYS A 489 -5.20 -15.53 21.15
CA LYS A 489 -3.83 -15.01 21.25
C LYS A 489 -3.05 -15.17 19.95
N TYR A 490 -3.24 -16.29 19.26
CA TYR A 490 -2.50 -16.62 18.03
C TYR A 490 -2.92 -15.75 16.85
N PHE A 491 -4.24 -15.54 16.65
CA PHE A 491 -4.77 -14.84 15.48
C PHE A 491 -5.03 -13.34 15.70
N LYS A 492 -5.03 -12.87 16.93
CA LYS A 492 -5.15 -11.44 17.21
C LYS A 492 -4.00 -10.66 16.60
N ASN A 493 -4.30 -9.50 15.99
CA ASN A 493 -3.36 -8.66 15.27
C ASN A 493 -2.68 -9.38 14.10
N THR A 494 -3.39 -10.24 13.39
CA THR A 494 -2.95 -10.84 12.12
C THR A 494 -3.78 -10.28 10.96
N TYR A 495 -3.21 -10.28 9.75
CA TYR A 495 -3.94 -9.88 8.56
C TYR A 495 -4.71 -11.06 8.01
N GLN A 496 -6.02 -10.89 7.91
CA GLN A 496 -6.94 -11.94 7.47
C GLN A 496 -7.89 -11.37 6.41
N HIS A 497 -8.44 -12.25 5.59
CA HIS A 497 -9.36 -11.91 4.51
C HIS A 497 -10.49 -12.94 4.38
N GLY A 498 -11.56 -12.59 3.67
CA GLY A 498 -12.74 -13.46 3.49
C GLY A 498 -14.03 -12.88 4.05
N GLY A 499 -13.97 -11.79 4.81
CA GLY A 499 -15.10 -11.13 5.47
C GLY A 499 -15.55 -9.84 4.77
N VAL A 500 -16.13 -8.94 5.57
CA VAL A 500 -16.66 -7.66 5.12
C VAL A 500 -16.00 -6.52 5.86
N SER A 501 -15.06 -5.86 5.20
CA SER A 501 -14.49 -4.58 5.58
C SER A 501 -14.20 -3.74 4.34
N LEU A 502 -13.96 -2.45 4.50
CA LEU A 502 -13.56 -1.56 3.41
C LEU A 502 -12.27 -2.06 2.74
N GLU A 503 -11.31 -2.51 3.57
CA GLU A 503 -9.98 -2.97 3.16
C GLU A 503 -10.03 -4.28 2.36
N GLU A 504 -11.00 -5.17 2.65
CA GLU A 504 -11.14 -6.45 1.95
C GLU A 504 -11.95 -6.31 0.66
N VAL A 505 -12.97 -5.44 0.65
CA VAL A 505 -14.00 -5.39 -0.41
C VAL A 505 -13.68 -4.35 -1.47
N ILE A 506 -13.28 -3.12 -1.09
CA ILE A 506 -12.99 -2.04 -2.06
C ILE A 506 -11.53 -2.12 -2.45
N ILE A 507 -11.28 -2.57 -3.66
CA ILE A 507 -9.94 -2.92 -4.16
C ILE A 507 -9.59 -2.14 -5.43
N PRO A 508 -8.28 -1.88 -5.65
CA PRO A 508 -7.86 -1.01 -6.75
C PRO A 508 -7.71 -1.76 -8.08
N CYS A 509 -7.98 -1.04 -9.16
CA CYS A 509 -7.48 -1.34 -10.49
C CYS A 509 -6.96 -0.04 -11.11
N ILE A 510 -5.71 -0.02 -11.58
CA ILE A 510 -5.11 1.13 -12.26
C ILE A 510 -4.66 0.76 -13.67
N ILE A 511 -4.91 1.66 -14.60
CA ILE A 511 -4.51 1.56 -16.00
C ILE A 511 -3.44 2.59 -16.25
N MET A 512 -2.33 2.18 -16.86
CA MET A 512 -1.15 3.02 -17.02
C MET A 512 -0.54 2.88 -18.41
N ASN A 513 -0.12 4.00 -18.98
CA ASN A 513 0.62 4.04 -20.24
C ASN A 513 2.13 4.17 -19.98
N PRO A 514 3.00 3.52 -20.78
CA PRO A 514 4.44 3.68 -20.68
C PRO A 514 4.84 5.15 -20.97
N LYS A 515 5.87 5.62 -20.25
CA LYS A 515 6.46 6.95 -20.49
C LYS A 515 7.44 6.93 -21.63
#